data_c077a6a19eb1183fabedf68715809a57
#
_entry.id   c077a6a19eb1183fabedf68715809a57
#
_cell.length_a   1.000
_cell.length_b   1.000
_cell.length_c   1.000
_cell.angle_alpha   90.00
_cell.angle_beta   90.00
_cell.angle_gamma   90.00
#
_symmetry.space_group_name_H-M   'P 1'
#
loop_
_entity.id
_entity.type
_entity.pdbx_description
1 polymer ?
#
loop_
_entity_poly.entity_id
_entity_poly.type
_entity_poly.pdbx_seq_one_letter_code
_entity_poly.pdbx_strand_id
1 'polypeptide(L)'
;AKLSGVSNQAIKETLSSFGGVKHRLQFVDTIDDVKFYNDSKSTNILATQKALSGFDNSKVILIAGGLDRGNEFDELIPDITGLKKMVILGESAPRVKRAADKAGVTYLDAKDVADATRIAFEQASAGDVVLLSPANASWDMYKNFEVRGDEFITTVERLKG
;
A
#
# COMPACT_ATOMS: atom_id res chain seq x y z
N ALA A 1 5.78 -20.82 17.11
CA ALA A 1 5.72 -20.83 17.19
C ALA A 1 5.80 -20.87 17.44
N LYS A 2 5.94 -20.79 17.35
CA LYS A 2 5.76 -20.72 17.69
C LYS A 2 5.93 -21.22 17.77
N LEU A 3 6.12 -21.59 17.56
CA LEU A 3 5.96 -21.79 17.71
C LEU A 3 5.46 -22.13 18.33
N SER A 4 5.26 -22.43 18.61
CA SER A 4 4.74 -22.39 18.94
C SER A 4 4.28 -22.12 19.41
N GLY A 5 4.04 -22.96 20.20
CA GLY A 5 3.05 -22.60 20.26
C GLY A 5 3.38 -21.42 19.96
N VAL A 6 4.00 -21.60 19.37
CA VAL A 6 4.11 -20.36 18.82
C VAL A 6 2.75 -20.11 18.27
N SER A 7 2.05 -19.24 18.89
CA SER A 7 0.77 -18.80 18.41
C SER A 7 0.92 -18.24 17.02
N ASN A 8 -0.15 -18.07 16.31
CA ASN A 8 -0.11 -17.36 15.02
C ASN A 8 0.52 -15.99 15.14
N GLN A 9 0.27 -15.30 16.25
CA GLN A 9 0.87 -14.00 16.47
C GLN A 9 2.38 -14.11 16.57
N ALA A 10 2.87 -15.09 17.33
CA ALA A 10 4.30 -15.29 17.46
C ALA A 10 4.93 -15.72 16.12
N ILE A 11 4.22 -16.53 15.34
CA ILE A 11 4.68 -16.90 14.01
C ILE A 11 4.77 -15.69 13.12
N LYS A 12 3.79 -14.82 13.15
CA LYS A 12 3.82 -13.58 12.37
C LYS A 12 4.97 -12.69 12.77
N GLU A 13 5.18 -12.53 14.06
CA GLU A 13 6.30 -11.74 14.57
C GLU A 13 7.62 -12.33 14.14
N THR A 14 7.73 -13.65 14.21
CA THR A 14 8.91 -14.35 13.77
C THR A 14 9.16 -14.14 12.29
N LEU A 15 8.12 -14.26 11.48
CA LEU A 15 8.24 -14.02 10.04
C LEU A 15 8.61 -12.58 9.76
N SER A 16 8.03 -11.65 10.48
CA SER A 16 8.39 -10.23 10.32
C SER A 16 9.84 -9.98 10.70
N SER A 17 10.32 -10.62 11.75
CA SER A 17 11.68 -10.41 12.20
C SER A 17 12.71 -11.21 11.41
N PHE A 18 12.33 -12.37 10.85
CA PHE A 18 13.25 -13.22 10.11
C PHE A 18 13.08 -13.12 8.62
N GLY A 19 11.86 -13.27 8.15
CA GLY A 19 11.55 -13.27 6.74
C GLY A 19 11.06 -11.95 6.25
N GLY A 20 10.57 -11.13 7.14
CA GLY A 20 10.02 -9.83 6.79
C GLY A 20 11.13 -8.84 6.53
N VAL A 21 11.03 -8.16 5.43
CA VAL A 21 11.93 -7.07 5.10
C VAL A 21 11.17 -5.78 5.37
N LYS A 22 11.81 -4.84 6.06
CA LYS A 22 11.18 -3.54 6.28
C LYS A 22 10.79 -2.94 4.95
N HIS A 23 9.60 -2.37 4.89
CA HIS A 23 8.99 -1.78 3.68
C HIS A 23 8.55 -2.79 2.63
N ARG A 24 8.62 -4.09 2.92
CA ARG A 24 8.11 -5.12 2.02
C ARG A 24 6.95 -5.83 2.70
N LEU A 25 5.73 -5.47 2.34
CA LEU A 25 4.48 -6.02 2.89
C LEU A 25 4.52 -6.06 4.42
N GLN A 26 5.10 -5.03 5.00
CA GLN A 26 5.30 -4.92 6.43
C GLN A 26 4.00 -4.52 7.11
N PHE A 27 3.51 -5.35 8.01
CA PHE A 27 2.36 -4.97 8.83
C PHE A 27 2.76 -3.85 9.79
N VAL A 28 2.02 -2.76 9.80
CA VAL A 28 2.34 -1.60 10.64
C VAL A 28 1.47 -1.59 11.90
N ASP A 29 0.16 -1.57 11.73
CA ASP A 29 -0.74 -1.51 12.87
C ASP A 29 -2.18 -1.75 12.44
N THR A 30 -3.06 -1.91 13.43
CA THR A 30 -4.50 -1.95 13.22
C THR A 30 -5.11 -0.79 14.00
N ILE A 31 -5.90 0.05 13.33
CA ILE A 31 -6.56 1.19 13.94
C ILE A 31 -8.03 1.11 13.54
N ASP A 32 -8.93 1.10 14.53
CA ASP A 32 -10.39 0.99 14.28
C ASP A 32 -10.72 -0.18 13.36
N ASP A 33 -10.02 -1.31 13.58
CA ASP A 33 -10.17 -2.54 12.79
C ASP A 33 -9.79 -2.36 11.31
N VAL A 34 -8.98 -1.37 11.00
CA VAL A 34 -8.37 -1.17 9.69
C VAL A 34 -6.90 -1.51 9.80
N LYS A 35 -6.43 -2.43 8.96
CA LYS A 35 -5.02 -2.86 8.98
C LYS A 35 -4.22 -2.07 7.97
N PHE A 36 -3.00 -1.70 8.36
CA PHE A 36 -2.09 -0.92 7.52
C PHE A 36 -0.86 -1.74 7.19
N TYR A 37 -0.54 -1.82 5.90
CA TYR A 37 0.64 -2.54 5.41
C TYR A 37 1.52 -1.62 4.60
N ASN A 38 2.82 -1.65 4.90
CA ASN A 38 3.84 -0.85 4.24
C ASN A 38 4.58 -1.72 3.23
N ASP A 39 4.33 -1.47 1.96
CA ASP A 39 5.00 -2.16 0.86
C ASP A 39 5.70 -1.16 -0.05
N SER A 40 6.34 -0.15 0.57
CA SER A 40 7.01 0.92 -0.15
C SER A 40 8.14 0.42 -1.06
N LYS A 41 8.68 -0.77 -0.77
CA LYS A 41 9.71 -1.38 -1.59
C LYS A 41 9.19 -1.83 -2.96
N SER A 42 7.87 -1.86 -3.16
CA SER A 42 7.27 -2.21 -4.45
C SER A 42 7.38 -1.05 -5.42
N THR A 43 8.49 -1.00 -6.15
CA THR A 43 8.81 0.09 -7.05
C THR A 43 8.50 -0.23 -8.52
N ASN A 44 7.83 -1.36 -8.77
CA ASN A 44 7.40 -1.74 -10.12
C ASN A 44 6.07 -2.49 -10.07
N ILE A 45 5.50 -2.71 -11.25
CA ILE A 45 4.18 -3.32 -11.37
C ILE A 45 4.15 -4.74 -10.78
N LEU A 46 5.15 -5.56 -11.12
CA LEU A 46 5.19 -6.95 -10.68
C LEU A 46 5.15 -7.07 -9.16
N ALA A 47 5.90 -6.21 -8.47
CA ALA A 47 5.94 -6.24 -7.01
C ALA A 47 4.57 -5.91 -6.41
N THR A 48 3.88 -4.93 -6.96
CA THR A 48 2.54 -4.56 -6.49
C THR A 48 1.53 -5.66 -6.81
N GLN A 49 1.65 -6.33 -7.97
CA GLN A 49 0.81 -7.47 -8.29
C GLN A 49 0.94 -8.58 -7.26
N LYS A 50 2.19 -8.87 -6.85
CA LYS A 50 2.43 -9.88 -5.83
C LYS A 50 1.82 -9.48 -4.48
N ALA A 51 1.95 -8.22 -4.11
CA ALA A 51 1.38 -7.74 -2.85
C ALA A 51 -0.13 -7.90 -2.85
N LEU A 52 -0.79 -7.47 -3.94
CA LEU A 52 -2.25 -7.53 -4.03
C LEU A 52 -2.76 -8.96 -4.00
N SER A 53 -1.99 -9.92 -4.49
CA SER A 53 -2.41 -11.33 -4.53
C SER A 53 -2.68 -11.91 -3.14
N GLY A 54 -2.18 -11.27 -2.10
CA GLY A 54 -2.35 -11.74 -0.72
C GLY A 54 -3.58 -11.21 -0.02
N PHE A 55 -4.40 -10.39 -0.69
CA PHE A 55 -5.55 -9.73 -0.06
C PHE A 55 -6.83 -9.93 -0.86
N ASP A 56 -7.95 -9.71 -0.16
CA ASP A 56 -9.26 -9.64 -0.79
C ASP A 56 -9.44 -8.21 -1.32
N ASN A 57 -9.45 -8.05 -2.63
CA ASN A 57 -9.53 -6.73 -3.26
C ASN A 57 -10.68 -5.87 -2.74
N SER A 58 -11.82 -6.50 -2.46
CA SER A 58 -13.00 -5.75 -2.00
C SER A 58 -12.78 -5.05 -0.66
N LYS A 59 -11.72 -5.41 0.06
CA LYS A 59 -11.36 -4.84 1.35
C LYS A 59 -10.15 -3.93 1.28
N VAL A 60 -9.54 -3.75 0.11
CA VAL A 60 -8.26 -3.04 -0.01
C VAL A 60 -8.46 -1.64 -0.53
N ILE A 61 -7.82 -0.69 0.15
CA ILE A 61 -7.60 0.67 -0.36
C ILE A 61 -6.12 0.74 -0.68
N LEU A 62 -5.79 0.88 -1.97
CA LEU A 62 -4.41 0.86 -2.45
C LEU A 62 -3.90 2.29 -2.63
N ILE A 63 -2.74 2.58 -2.04
CA ILE A 63 -2.03 3.82 -2.28
C ILE A 63 -0.96 3.53 -3.34
N ALA A 64 -1.03 4.20 -4.48
CA ALA A 64 -0.13 3.95 -5.61
C ALA A 64 0.28 5.24 -6.29
N GLY A 65 1.39 5.16 -7.03
CA GLY A 65 1.95 6.28 -7.77
C GLY A 65 3.37 6.62 -7.32
N GLY A 66 4.02 7.48 -8.05
CA GLY A 66 5.39 7.88 -7.77
C GLY A 66 6.05 8.45 -9.00
N LEU A 67 7.33 8.14 -9.20
CA LEU A 67 8.11 8.65 -10.30
C LEU A 67 7.57 8.19 -11.65
N ASP A 68 7.39 9.12 -12.58
CA ASP A 68 6.91 8.79 -13.92
C ASP A 68 8.10 8.40 -14.81
N ARG A 69 8.13 7.13 -15.18
CA ARG A 69 9.15 6.61 -16.09
C ARG A 69 8.60 6.33 -17.48
N GLY A 70 7.41 6.85 -17.78
CA GLY A 70 6.77 6.65 -19.07
C GLY A 70 6.04 5.34 -19.23
N ASN A 71 5.93 4.54 -18.18
CA ASN A 71 5.25 3.26 -18.21
C ASN A 71 3.74 3.45 -18.16
N GLU A 72 3.02 2.64 -18.92
CA GLU A 72 1.58 2.48 -18.69
C GLU A 72 1.35 1.38 -17.67
N PHE A 73 0.23 1.45 -16.98
CA PHE A 73 -0.07 0.52 -15.91
C PHE A 73 -1.16 -0.49 -16.30
N ASP A 74 -1.32 -0.73 -17.60
CA ASP A 74 -2.34 -1.65 -18.10
C ASP A 74 -2.15 -3.07 -17.57
N GLU A 75 -0.92 -3.49 -17.35
CA GLU A 75 -0.64 -4.82 -16.77
C GLU A 75 -1.20 -4.97 -15.37
N LEU A 76 -1.42 -3.87 -14.68
CA LEU A 76 -1.95 -3.87 -13.31
C LEU A 76 -3.47 -3.99 -13.29
N ILE A 77 -4.14 -3.74 -14.40
CA ILE A 77 -5.60 -3.70 -14.45
C ILE A 77 -6.26 -4.96 -13.87
N PRO A 78 -5.84 -6.19 -14.23
CA PRO A 78 -6.48 -7.37 -13.65
C PRO A 78 -6.34 -7.45 -12.13
N ASP A 79 -5.23 -6.93 -11.60
CA ASP A 79 -4.93 -7.02 -10.17
C ASP A 79 -5.65 -5.96 -9.36
N ILE A 80 -5.95 -4.81 -9.95
CA ILE A 80 -6.65 -3.74 -9.23
C ILE A 80 -8.16 -3.80 -9.43
N THR A 81 -8.63 -4.58 -10.39
CA THR A 81 -10.07 -4.74 -10.60
C THR A 81 -10.70 -5.30 -9.32
N GLY A 82 -11.74 -4.63 -8.86
CA GLY A 82 -12.43 -5.04 -7.63
C GLY A 82 -11.91 -4.41 -6.36
N LEU A 83 -10.83 -3.60 -6.43
CA LEU A 83 -10.37 -2.87 -5.25
C LEU A 83 -11.47 -1.95 -4.74
N LYS A 84 -11.52 -1.80 -3.42
CA LYS A 84 -12.51 -0.92 -2.81
C LYS A 84 -12.29 0.52 -3.26
N LYS A 85 -11.03 0.96 -3.28
CA LYS A 85 -10.68 2.32 -3.70
C LYS A 85 -9.18 2.41 -3.89
N MET A 86 -8.74 3.43 -4.63
CA MET A 86 -7.33 3.77 -4.73
C MET A 86 -7.12 5.21 -4.27
N VAL A 87 -5.93 5.49 -3.74
CA VAL A 87 -5.48 6.86 -3.49
C VAL A 87 -4.20 7.01 -4.31
N ILE A 88 -4.17 8.00 -5.19
CA ILE A 88 -3.14 8.10 -6.22
C ILE A 88 -2.36 9.40 -6.04
N LEU A 89 -1.03 9.31 -6.15
CA LEU A 89 -0.15 10.44 -5.94
C LEU A 89 1.05 10.39 -6.88
N GLY A 90 1.80 11.48 -6.93
CA GLY A 90 3.08 11.53 -7.62
C GLY A 90 2.98 11.87 -9.09
N GLU A 91 4.15 11.88 -9.73
CA GLU A 91 4.26 12.24 -11.15
C GLU A 91 3.49 11.29 -12.05
N SER A 92 3.45 10.01 -11.70
CA SER A 92 2.79 9.00 -12.52
C SER A 92 1.27 8.97 -12.35
N ALA A 93 0.71 9.84 -11.52
CA ALA A 93 -0.72 9.82 -11.24
C ALA A 93 -1.61 9.76 -12.48
N PRO A 94 -1.38 10.56 -13.54
CA PRO A 94 -2.24 10.48 -14.72
C PRO A 94 -2.27 9.08 -15.35
N ARG A 95 -1.12 8.39 -15.35
CA ARG A 95 -1.03 7.05 -15.93
C ARG A 95 -1.69 6.00 -15.05
N VAL A 96 -1.51 6.12 -13.73
CA VAL A 96 -2.14 5.21 -12.78
C VAL A 96 -3.66 5.39 -12.82
N LYS A 97 -4.11 6.64 -12.93
CA LYS A 97 -5.55 6.94 -13.04
C LYS A 97 -6.18 6.32 -14.27
N ARG A 98 -5.44 6.30 -15.39
CA ARG A 98 -5.95 5.65 -16.61
C ARG A 98 -6.20 4.16 -16.37
N ALA A 99 -5.29 3.49 -15.68
CA ALA A 99 -5.48 2.08 -15.35
C ALA A 99 -6.66 1.89 -14.41
N ALA A 100 -6.80 2.75 -13.39
CA ALA A 100 -7.93 2.69 -12.47
C ALA A 100 -9.25 2.90 -13.21
N ASP A 101 -9.30 3.85 -14.14
CA ASP A 101 -10.51 4.10 -14.93
C ASP A 101 -10.87 2.87 -15.76
N LYS A 102 -9.89 2.24 -16.40
CA LYS A 102 -10.12 1.03 -17.20
C LYS A 102 -10.59 -0.14 -16.33
N ALA A 103 -10.11 -0.20 -15.10
CA ALA A 103 -10.50 -1.25 -14.16
C ALA A 103 -11.84 -0.97 -13.46
N GLY A 104 -12.37 0.23 -13.61
CA GLY A 104 -13.60 0.63 -12.94
C GLY A 104 -13.44 0.90 -11.45
N VAL A 105 -12.23 1.26 -11.01
CA VAL A 105 -11.94 1.54 -9.60
C VAL A 105 -12.03 3.04 -9.36
N THR A 106 -12.75 3.43 -8.31
CA THR A 106 -12.79 4.84 -7.91
C THR A 106 -11.51 5.21 -7.16
N TYR A 107 -11.12 6.47 -7.27
CA TYR A 107 -9.88 6.94 -6.65
C TYR A 107 -9.97 8.38 -6.19
N LEU A 108 -9.04 8.74 -5.32
CA LEU A 108 -8.86 10.11 -4.82
C LEU A 108 -7.41 10.50 -5.03
N ASP A 109 -7.18 11.78 -5.15
CA ASP A 109 -5.83 12.34 -5.28
C ASP A 109 -5.25 12.64 -3.91
N ALA A 110 -3.94 12.48 -3.79
CA ALA A 110 -3.21 12.88 -2.60
C ALA A 110 -1.93 13.62 -3.00
N LYS A 111 -1.47 14.52 -2.14
CA LYS A 111 -0.28 15.31 -2.44
C LYS A 111 1.00 14.62 -2.01
N ASP A 112 0.94 13.75 -1.01
CA ASP A 112 2.09 12.98 -0.53
C ASP A 112 1.58 11.74 0.21
N VAL A 113 2.51 10.94 0.74
CA VAL A 113 2.13 9.70 1.43
C VAL A 113 1.38 9.98 2.73
N ALA A 114 1.76 11.02 3.47
CA ALA A 114 1.04 11.36 4.69
C ALA A 114 -0.41 11.70 4.38
N ASP A 115 -0.63 12.51 3.35
CA ASP A 115 -1.97 12.87 2.91
C ASP A 115 -2.74 11.64 2.43
N ALA A 116 -2.08 10.81 1.62
CA ALA A 116 -2.70 9.58 1.11
C ALA A 116 -3.12 8.63 2.23
N THR A 117 -2.30 8.52 3.25
CA THR A 117 -2.60 7.63 4.38
C THR A 117 -3.83 8.12 5.14
N ARG A 118 -3.91 9.42 5.38
CA ARG A 118 -5.09 10.01 6.04
C ARG A 118 -6.35 9.82 5.21
N ILE A 119 -6.26 10.09 3.92
CA ILE A 119 -7.41 9.94 3.00
C ILE A 119 -7.86 8.48 2.99
N ALA A 120 -6.91 7.55 2.85
CA ALA A 120 -7.23 6.13 2.81
C ALA A 120 -7.93 5.68 4.10
N PHE A 121 -7.45 6.15 5.24
CA PHE A 121 -8.07 5.82 6.51
C PHE A 121 -9.51 6.35 6.58
N GLU A 122 -9.73 7.57 6.10
CA GLU A 122 -11.07 8.17 6.08
C GLU A 122 -12.05 7.38 5.20
N GLN A 123 -11.53 6.74 4.15
CA GLN A 123 -12.36 5.94 3.24
C GLN A 123 -12.56 4.52 3.72
N ALA A 124 -11.83 4.09 4.75
CA ALA A 124 -11.85 2.71 5.21
C ALA A 124 -12.98 2.47 6.19
N SER A 125 -13.43 1.22 6.22
CA SER A 125 -14.39 0.73 7.21
C SER A 125 -13.74 -0.42 7.97
N ALA A 126 -14.31 -0.78 9.11
CA ALA A 126 -13.81 -1.91 9.89
C ALA A 126 -13.67 -3.15 9.01
N GLY A 127 -12.54 -3.81 9.12
CA GLY A 127 -12.22 -4.98 8.32
C GLY A 127 -11.45 -4.69 7.05
N ASP A 128 -11.26 -3.42 6.71
CA ASP A 128 -10.52 -3.05 5.49
C ASP A 128 -9.01 -3.03 5.72
N VAL A 129 -8.29 -2.95 4.61
CA VAL A 129 -6.83 -2.88 4.59
C VAL A 129 -6.40 -1.65 3.82
N VAL A 130 -5.49 -0.87 4.39
CA VAL A 130 -4.81 0.21 3.69
C VAL A 130 -3.43 -0.30 3.31
N LEU A 131 -3.17 -0.39 2.02
CA LEU A 131 -1.93 -0.95 1.50
C LEU A 131 -1.16 0.11 0.72
N LEU A 132 0.03 0.46 1.20
CA LEU A 132 0.98 1.27 0.43
C LEU A 132 1.80 0.32 -0.43
N SER A 133 1.44 0.20 -1.69
CA SER A 133 2.20 -0.59 -2.67
C SER A 133 2.24 0.20 -3.97
N PRO A 134 3.22 1.12 -4.08
CA PRO A 134 3.14 2.21 -5.04
C PRO A 134 3.30 1.85 -6.50
N ALA A 135 3.91 0.71 -6.81
CA ALA A 135 4.23 0.29 -8.18
C ALA A 135 5.21 1.23 -8.89
N ASN A 136 5.78 2.17 -8.18
CA ASN A 136 6.64 3.23 -8.72
C ASN A 136 7.79 3.51 -7.77
N ALA A 137 8.91 3.96 -8.32
CA ALA A 137 10.00 4.49 -7.51
C ALA A 137 9.55 5.77 -6.81
N SER A 138 10.28 6.16 -5.76
CA SER A 138 9.88 7.25 -4.88
C SER A 138 10.56 8.59 -5.20
N TRP A 139 11.46 8.63 -6.16
CA TRP A 139 12.40 9.74 -6.33
C TRP A 139 11.78 11.04 -6.83
N ASP A 140 10.49 11.02 -7.16
CA ASP A 140 9.76 12.25 -7.48
C ASP A 140 9.50 13.11 -6.24
N MET A 141 9.35 12.48 -5.06
CA MET A 141 9.03 13.18 -3.82
C MET A 141 9.92 12.81 -2.65
N TYR A 142 10.59 11.67 -2.71
CA TYR A 142 11.35 11.13 -1.58
C TYR A 142 12.75 10.77 -2.03
N LYS A 143 13.69 10.83 -1.11
CA LYS A 143 15.07 10.47 -1.38
C LYS A 143 15.19 9.00 -1.80
N ASN A 144 14.41 8.13 -1.18
CA ASN A 144 14.39 6.71 -1.49
C ASN A 144 13.09 6.10 -0.98
N PHE A 145 12.87 4.80 -1.27
CA PHE A 145 11.62 4.14 -0.86
C PHE A 145 11.53 3.97 0.65
N GLU A 146 12.66 3.92 1.35
CA GLU A 146 12.67 3.80 2.81
C GLU A 146 12.09 5.04 3.45
N VAL A 147 12.49 6.23 2.98
CA VAL A 147 11.93 7.50 3.48
C VAL A 147 10.42 7.56 3.23
N ARG A 148 9.98 7.13 2.05
CA ARG A 148 8.56 7.07 1.72
C ARG A 148 7.82 6.13 2.67
N GLY A 149 8.38 4.95 2.93
CA GLY A 149 7.78 3.98 3.84
C GLY A 149 7.77 4.46 5.27
N ASP A 150 8.82 5.14 5.71
CA ASP A 150 8.90 5.70 7.07
C ASP A 150 7.83 6.77 7.27
N GLU A 151 7.54 7.58 6.27
CA GLU A 151 6.47 8.56 6.37
C GLU A 151 5.10 7.87 6.53
N PHE A 152 4.90 6.77 5.83
CA PHE A 152 3.68 5.99 5.99
C PHE A 152 3.55 5.48 7.43
N ILE A 153 4.61 4.87 7.96
CA ILE A 153 4.61 4.34 9.33
C ILE A 153 4.33 5.45 10.34
N THR A 154 5.04 6.56 10.21
CA THR A 154 4.88 7.70 11.12
C THR A 154 3.43 8.23 11.08
N THR A 155 2.86 8.33 9.88
CA THR A 155 1.50 8.82 9.73
C THR A 155 0.50 7.87 10.38
N VAL A 156 0.68 6.56 10.18
CA VAL A 156 -0.18 5.57 10.81
C VAL A 156 -0.14 5.70 12.32
N GLU A 157 1.07 5.87 12.88
CA GLU A 157 1.21 6.04 14.33
C GLU A 157 0.48 7.29 14.82
N ARG A 158 0.49 8.36 14.04
CA ARG A 158 -0.22 9.59 14.40
C ARG A 158 -1.74 9.42 14.34
N LEU A 159 -2.24 8.53 13.51
CA LEU A 159 -3.67 8.27 13.44
C LEU A 159 -4.21 7.63 14.71
N LYS A 160 -3.36 7.01 15.49
CA LYS A 160 -3.76 6.35 16.73
C LYS A 160 -4.18 7.36 17.80
N GLY A 161 -3.78 8.56 17.64
CA GLY A 161 -4.17 9.51 18.60
C GLY A 161 -3.52 10.67 18.84
#